data_a8026bccc1d7a48ca39767b534e13ddb
#
_entry.id   a8026bccc1d7a48ca39767b534e13ddb
#
_cell.length_a   1.000
_cell.length_b   1.000
_cell.length_c   1.000
_cell.angle_alpha   90.00
_cell.angle_beta   90.00
_cell.angle_gamma   90.00
#
_symmetry.space_group_name_H-M   'P 1'
#
loop_
_entity.id
_entity.type
_entity.pdbx_description
1 polymer ?
#
loop_
_entity_poly.entity_id
_entity_poly.type
_entity_poly.pdbx_seq_one_letter_code
_entity_poly.pdbx_strand_id
1 'polypeptide(L)'
;KKVTGFCQEHGIDVEFLSEAPSTVRKGDAFLILTSQLDSGLIALLDNAKGLKVGTDYHIISYNDSPVDRVVLNGLTTISTDFNEMGREIARMINDRTLWKTHIRFKMNKRSTF
;
A
#
# COMPACT_ATOMS: atom_id res chain seq x y z
N LYS A 1 -4.98 4.49 14.51
CA LYS A 1 -4.68 5.53 15.52
C LYS A 1 -3.47 6.40 15.14
N LYS A 2 -2.34 5.79 14.75
CA LYS A 2 -1.12 6.53 14.36
C LYS A 2 -1.31 7.34 13.07
N VAL A 3 -2.02 6.81 12.10
CA VAL A 3 -2.33 7.52 10.85
C VAL A 3 -3.22 8.72 11.13
N THR A 4 -4.26 8.56 11.92
CA THR A 4 -5.17 9.65 12.31
C THR A 4 -4.42 10.77 13.04
N GLY A 5 -3.58 10.42 14.01
CA GLY A 5 -2.77 11.38 14.75
C GLY A 5 -1.84 12.17 13.84
N PHE A 6 -1.12 11.49 12.97
CA PHE A 6 -0.23 12.13 12.00
C PHE A 6 -0.99 13.09 11.06
N CYS A 7 -2.12 12.64 10.53
CA CYS A 7 -2.94 13.47 9.65
C CYS A 7 -3.45 14.73 10.35
N GLN A 8 -3.91 14.60 11.59
CA GLN A 8 -4.36 15.74 12.39
C GLN A 8 -3.25 16.76 12.63
N GLU A 9 -2.05 16.29 12.99
CA GLU A 9 -0.88 17.15 13.20
C GLU A 9 -0.45 17.92 11.97
N HIS A 10 -0.69 17.35 10.77
CA HIS A 10 -0.27 17.93 9.49
C HIS A 10 -1.42 18.57 8.71
N GLY A 11 -2.62 18.67 9.30
CA GLY A 11 -3.78 19.27 8.62
C GLY A 11 -4.26 18.49 7.40
N ILE A 12 -4.08 17.17 7.41
CA ILE A 12 -4.50 16.27 6.33
C ILE A 12 -5.84 15.65 6.69
N ASP A 13 -6.83 15.83 5.83
CA ASP A 13 -8.12 15.16 5.99
C ASP A 13 -7.96 13.67 5.64
N VAL A 14 -8.43 12.81 6.54
CA VAL A 14 -8.40 11.36 6.36
C VAL A 14 -9.77 10.77 6.66
N GLU A 15 -10.22 9.88 5.78
CA GLU A 15 -11.46 9.14 5.93
C GLU A 15 -11.17 7.63 5.83
N PHE A 16 -11.78 6.84 6.71
CA PHE A 16 -11.68 5.39 6.70
C PHE A 16 -12.92 4.81 6.04
N LEU A 17 -12.72 4.12 4.93
CA LEU A 17 -13.78 3.54 4.12
C LEU A 17 -13.75 2.02 4.23
N SER A 18 -14.93 1.40 4.37
CA SER A 18 -15.11 -0.05 4.28
C SER A 18 -15.33 -0.54 2.85
N GLU A 19 -15.71 0.38 1.97
CA GLU A 19 -15.97 0.11 0.56
C GLU A 19 -15.34 1.19 -0.31
N ALA A 20 -15.17 0.92 -1.59
CA ALA A 20 -14.67 1.91 -2.53
C ALA A 20 -15.62 3.11 -2.62
N PRO A 21 -15.10 4.34 -2.62
CA PRO A 21 -15.93 5.54 -2.74
C PRO A 21 -16.64 5.57 -4.09
N SER A 22 -17.86 6.04 -4.11
CA SER A 22 -18.64 6.21 -5.34
C SER A 22 -18.12 7.33 -6.23
N THR A 23 -17.41 8.29 -5.67
CA THR A 23 -16.86 9.46 -6.37
C THR A 23 -15.38 9.63 -6.04
N VAL A 24 -14.55 9.75 -7.07
CA VAL A 24 -13.13 10.05 -6.96
C VAL A 24 -12.86 11.43 -7.55
N ARG A 25 -12.09 12.24 -6.86
CA ARG A 25 -11.74 13.60 -7.26
C ARG A 25 -10.26 13.72 -7.58
N LYS A 26 -9.90 14.70 -8.39
CA LYS A 26 -8.50 15.06 -8.59
C LYS A 26 -7.87 15.49 -7.27
N GLY A 27 -6.70 14.92 -6.99
CA GLY A 27 -5.97 15.17 -5.75
C GLY A 27 -6.23 14.14 -4.65
N ASP A 28 -7.21 13.25 -4.81
CA ASP A 28 -7.45 12.19 -3.84
C ASP A 28 -6.29 11.20 -3.82
N ALA A 29 -6.00 10.66 -2.64
CA ALA A 29 -5.03 9.59 -2.45
C ALA A 29 -5.66 8.47 -1.62
N PHE A 30 -5.51 7.25 -2.09
CA PHE A 30 -6.08 6.06 -1.47
C PHE A 30 -4.97 5.14 -0.96
N LEU A 31 -5.05 4.80 0.32
CA LEU A 31 -4.23 3.75 0.91
C LEU A 31 -5.10 2.49 1.08
N ILE A 32 -4.79 1.46 0.31
CA ILE A 32 -5.50 0.19 0.35
C ILE A 32 -4.81 -0.73 1.34
N LEU A 33 -5.50 -1.09 2.41
CA LEU A 33 -4.95 -1.91 3.50
C LEU A 33 -5.19 -3.41 3.31
N THR A 34 -6.05 -3.78 2.36
CA THR A 34 -6.28 -5.18 2.02
C THR A 34 -5.16 -5.71 1.11
N SER A 35 -4.68 -6.91 1.39
CA SER A 35 -3.53 -7.49 0.70
C SER A 35 -3.85 -8.12 -0.66
N GLN A 36 -5.07 -7.99 -1.14
CA GLN A 36 -5.52 -8.62 -2.38
C GLN A 36 -6.06 -7.56 -3.35
N LEU A 37 -5.80 -7.79 -4.63
CA LEU A 37 -6.49 -7.12 -5.73
C LEU A 37 -7.95 -7.57 -5.69
N ASP A 38 -8.66 -6.98 -4.80
CA ASP A 38 -10.03 -7.33 -4.53
C ASP A 38 -11.02 -6.47 -5.33
N SER A 39 -12.28 -6.78 -5.13
CA SER A 39 -13.38 -6.00 -5.70
C SER A 39 -13.32 -4.51 -5.36
N GLY A 40 -12.67 -4.15 -4.24
CA GLY A 40 -12.53 -2.76 -3.82
C GLY A 40 -11.63 -1.94 -4.74
N LEU A 41 -10.48 -2.48 -5.14
CA LEU A 41 -9.61 -1.81 -6.11
C LEU A 41 -10.30 -1.70 -7.47
N ILE A 42 -10.94 -2.76 -7.93
CA ILE A 42 -11.66 -2.77 -9.21
C ILE A 42 -12.78 -1.74 -9.18
N ALA A 43 -13.57 -1.69 -8.12
CA ALA A 43 -14.65 -0.72 -7.97
C ALA A 43 -14.12 0.73 -7.92
N LEU A 44 -13.01 0.96 -7.22
CA LEU A 44 -12.36 2.27 -7.18
C LEU A 44 -11.96 2.73 -8.57
N LEU A 45 -11.29 1.88 -9.34
CA LEU A 45 -10.86 2.19 -10.70
C LEU A 45 -12.06 2.43 -11.62
N ASP A 46 -13.12 1.66 -11.47
CA ASP A 46 -14.34 1.84 -12.24
C ASP A 46 -15.05 3.16 -11.91
N ASN A 47 -15.10 3.54 -10.65
CA ASN A 47 -15.70 4.78 -10.19
C ASN A 47 -14.83 6.02 -10.54
N ALA A 48 -13.55 5.81 -10.84
CA ALA A 48 -12.61 6.85 -11.24
C ALA A 48 -12.44 6.97 -12.76
N LYS A 49 -13.36 6.42 -13.55
CA LYS A 49 -13.32 6.54 -15.02
C LYS A 49 -13.21 8.01 -15.45
N GLY A 50 -12.32 8.25 -16.41
CA GLY A 50 -12.03 9.61 -16.89
C GLY A 50 -10.93 10.32 -16.12
N LEU A 51 -10.48 9.77 -14.99
CA LEU A 51 -9.32 10.26 -14.25
C LEU A 51 -8.13 9.32 -14.43
N LYS A 52 -6.93 9.89 -14.44
CA LYS A 52 -5.70 9.13 -14.63
C LYS A 52 -5.03 8.84 -13.29
N VAL A 53 -4.88 7.57 -12.95
CA VAL A 53 -4.15 7.15 -11.76
C VAL A 53 -2.67 7.52 -11.85
N GLY A 54 -2.12 7.98 -10.74
CA GLY A 54 -0.74 8.47 -10.67
C GLY A 54 -0.56 9.94 -11.06
N THR A 55 -1.57 10.54 -11.68
CA THR A 55 -1.58 11.96 -12.08
C THR A 55 -2.74 12.71 -11.44
N ASP A 56 -3.97 12.28 -11.69
CA ASP A 56 -5.16 12.93 -11.17
C ASP A 56 -5.50 12.48 -9.75
N TYR A 57 -5.25 11.22 -9.45
CA TYR A 57 -5.40 10.64 -8.12
C TYR A 57 -4.34 9.57 -7.91
N HIS A 58 -4.13 9.16 -6.67
CA HIS A 58 -3.03 8.27 -6.30
C HIS A 58 -3.52 7.05 -5.54
N ILE A 59 -2.85 5.92 -5.75
CA ILE A 59 -3.12 4.67 -5.04
C ILE A 59 -1.81 4.13 -4.46
N ILE A 60 -1.84 3.79 -3.19
CA ILE A 60 -0.79 3.07 -2.49
C ILE A 60 -1.43 1.82 -1.88
N SER A 61 -0.84 0.66 -2.12
CA SER A 61 -1.28 -0.59 -1.52
C SER A 61 -0.36 -1.02 -0.38
N TYR A 62 -0.93 -1.65 0.62
CA TYR A 62 -0.19 -2.24 1.72
C TYR A 62 0.19 -3.68 1.39
N ASN A 63 1.45 -4.02 1.61
CA ASN A 63 2.13 -5.25 1.20
C ASN A 63 2.31 -5.38 -0.33
N ASP A 64 3.53 -5.77 -0.69
CA ASP A 64 3.92 -5.95 -2.09
C ASP A 64 3.80 -7.41 -2.50
N SER A 65 3.33 -7.61 -3.72
CA SER A 65 3.28 -8.92 -4.35
C SER A 65 3.80 -8.84 -5.79
N PRO A 66 4.19 -9.98 -6.40
CA PRO A 66 4.65 -9.97 -7.78
C PRO A 66 3.66 -9.37 -8.77
N VAL A 67 2.35 -9.55 -8.54
CA VAL A 67 1.30 -9.02 -9.43
C VAL A 67 1.22 -7.49 -9.37
N ASP A 68 1.57 -6.87 -8.25
CA ASP A 68 1.55 -5.41 -8.10
C ASP A 68 2.54 -4.70 -9.04
N ARG A 69 3.54 -5.41 -9.52
CA ARG A 69 4.52 -4.88 -10.47
C ARG A 69 3.95 -4.65 -11.86
N VAL A 70 2.91 -5.37 -12.22
CA VAL A 70 2.32 -5.32 -13.57
C VAL A 70 0.94 -4.65 -13.61
N VAL A 71 0.24 -4.63 -12.51
CA VAL A 71 -1.08 -3.98 -12.41
C VAL A 71 -0.90 -2.47 -12.55
N LEU A 72 -1.71 -1.84 -13.41
CA LEU A 72 -1.70 -0.40 -13.66
C LEU A 72 -0.30 0.15 -14.04
N ASN A 73 0.48 -0.63 -14.76
CA ASN A 73 1.90 -0.35 -15.06
C ASN A 73 2.79 -0.23 -13.82
N GLY A 74 2.41 -0.87 -12.76
CA GLY A 74 3.09 -0.91 -11.48
C GLY A 74 2.30 -0.17 -10.38
N LEU A 75 1.78 -0.93 -9.45
CA LEU A 75 1.11 -0.42 -8.25
C LEU A 75 2.15 -0.03 -7.19
N THR A 76 2.09 1.19 -6.73
CA THR A 76 2.93 1.65 -5.62
C THR A 76 2.51 0.96 -4.33
N THR A 77 3.49 0.43 -3.59
CA THR A 77 3.23 -0.32 -2.36
C THR A 77 4.08 0.17 -1.19
N ILE A 78 3.55 0.02 0.00
CA ILE A 78 4.31 0.06 1.26
C ILE A 78 4.27 -1.35 1.83
N SER A 79 5.43 -1.97 2.01
CA SER A 79 5.52 -3.37 2.38
C SER A 79 6.62 -3.64 3.38
N THR A 80 6.43 -4.67 4.20
CA THR A 80 7.53 -5.35 4.89
C THR A 80 8.52 -5.87 3.85
N ASP A 81 9.80 -5.74 4.11
CA ASP A 81 10.84 -6.37 3.27
C ASP A 81 10.85 -7.88 3.55
N PHE A 82 10.03 -8.63 2.81
CA PHE A 82 9.93 -10.08 2.98
C PHE A 82 11.20 -10.83 2.64
N ASN A 83 12.08 -10.27 1.79
CA ASN A 83 13.38 -10.86 1.52
C ASN A 83 14.31 -10.75 2.73
N GLU A 84 14.34 -9.58 3.38
CA GLU A 84 15.06 -9.40 4.63
C GLU A 84 14.53 -10.34 5.72
N MET A 85 13.21 -10.42 5.86
CA MET A 85 12.56 -11.34 6.81
C MET A 85 12.98 -12.80 6.58
N GLY A 86 12.97 -13.25 5.33
CA GLY A 86 13.39 -14.59 4.97
C GLY A 86 14.86 -14.86 5.31
N ARG A 87 15.74 -13.91 5.05
CA ARG A 87 17.15 -14.00 5.41
C ARG A 87 17.36 -14.11 6.93
N GLU A 88 16.66 -13.30 7.70
CA GLU A 88 16.75 -13.34 9.17
C GLU A 88 16.24 -14.66 9.74
N ILE A 89 15.12 -15.18 9.23
CA ILE A 89 14.60 -16.49 9.62
C ILE A 89 15.61 -17.60 9.30
N ALA A 90 16.21 -17.57 8.12
CA ALA A 90 17.22 -18.53 7.71
C ALA A 90 18.45 -18.50 8.63
N ARG A 91 18.91 -17.30 9.04
CA ARG A 91 20.00 -17.15 10.01
C ARG A 91 19.63 -17.75 11.37
N MET A 92 18.44 -17.47 11.88
CA MET A 92 17.97 -18.03 13.16
C MET A 92 17.95 -19.54 13.13
N ILE A 93 17.49 -20.14 12.06
CA ILE A 93 17.45 -21.60 11.87
C ILE A 93 18.88 -22.16 11.82
N ASN A 94 19.77 -21.54 11.04
CA ASN A 94 21.15 -21.98 10.88
C ASN A 94 21.95 -21.89 12.19
N ASP A 95 21.78 -20.81 12.92
CA ASP A 95 22.48 -20.56 14.19
C ASP A 95 21.80 -21.23 15.39
N ARG A 96 20.63 -21.84 15.17
CA ARG A 96 19.80 -22.47 16.23
C ARG A 96 19.53 -21.54 17.40
N THR A 97 19.40 -20.26 17.11
CA THR A 97 19.17 -19.19 18.09
C THR A 97 18.03 -18.30 17.63
N LEU A 98 17.11 -18.00 18.55
CA LEU A 98 16.04 -17.05 18.30
C LEU A 98 16.43 -15.68 18.86
N TRP A 99 16.27 -14.65 18.06
CA TRP A 99 16.43 -13.27 18.52
C TRP A 99 15.30 -12.37 18.01
N LYS A 100 15.10 -11.26 18.67
CA LYS A 100 14.19 -10.23 18.20
C LYS A 100 14.92 -9.33 17.21
N THR A 101 14.29 -9.07 16.07
CA THR A 101 14.77 -8.12 15.09
C THR A 101 13.61 -7.34 14.51
N HIS A 102 13.90 -6.17 13.98
CA HIS A 102 12.92 -5.35 13.27
C HIS A 102 13.18 -5.44 11.77
N ILE A 103 12.17 -5.90 11.04
CA ILE A 103 12.21 -5.87 9.58
C ILE A 103 11.67 -4.51 9.12
N ARG A 104 12.42 -3.83 8.29
CA ARG A 104 12.08 -2.49 7.82
C ARG A 104 10.93 -2.51 6.84
N PHE A 105 10.12 -1.46 6.89
CA PHE A 105 9.19 -1.18 5.81
C PHE A 105 9.92 -0.58 4.61
N LYS A 106 9.44 -0.91 3.44
CA LYS A 106 9.97 -0.44 2.18
C LYS A 106 8.84 0.12 1.33
N MET A 107 9.03 1.33 0.81
CA MET A 107 8.13 1.89 -0.19
C MET A 107 8.66 1.56 -1.59
N ASN A 108 7.83 0.90 -2.37
CA ASN A 108 8.11 0.60 -3.78
C ASN A 108 7.30 1.58 -4.63
N LYS A 109 7.89 2.74 -4.93
CA LYS A 109 7.23 3.76 -5.75
C LYS A 109 7.17 3.30 -7.21
N ARG A 110 5.97 3.32 -7.77
CA ARG A 110 5.68 2.93 -9.15
C ARG A 110 4.73 3.93 -9.80
N SER A 111 3.95 3.51 -10.80
CA SER A 111 3.17 4.42 -11.62
C SER A 111 1.94 5.03 -10.94
N THR A 112 1.43 4.45 -9.86
CA THR A 112 0.18 4.89 -9.21
C THR A 112 0.35 6.00 -8.16
N PHE A 113 1.59 6.44 -7.97
CA PHE A 113 1.88 7.52 -7.03
C PHE A 113 2.89 8.53 -7.56
#